data_2b109ea48954d956f50bc1c203de221b
#
_entry.id   2b109ea48954d956f50bc1c203de221b
#
_cell.length_a   1.000
_cell.length_b   1.000
_cell.length_c   1.000
_cell.angle_alpha   90.00
_cell.angle_beta   90.00
_cell.angle_gamma   90.00
#
_symmetry.space_group_name_H-M   'P 1'
#
loop_
_entity.id
_entity.type
_entity.pdbx_description
1 polymer ?
#
loop_
_entity_poly.entity_id
_entity_poly.type
_entity_poly.pdbx_seq_one_letter_code
_entity_poly.pdbx_strand_id
1 'polypeptide(L)'
;NEYNTDLETVFNNTKKTLQSIGDKAYIISIMTGVSDEDLDNKDDYKPTDVVKRIFGTDEKPTTGKFYNISDLDIDRVVSENVYKDLIKKVRNPINNVKMVDYFPKDIIENFEFSYVDKPNIGSISNEISKNDNSIDWDIGTLKAGSVATVRYKLKIKDMKNKALLNKVLSTNEKVILTYSDNKNIGYNVVLDTSPKIQLAEIEK
;
A
#
# COMPACT_ATOMS: atom_id res chain seq x y z
N ASN A 1 -21.16 -42.55 -21.42
CA ASN A 1 -20.80 -42.35 -19.99
C ASN A 1 -19.33 -42.04 -19.76
N GLU A 2 -18.42 -42.34 -20.71
CA GLU A 2 -16.98 -41.96 -20.58
C GLU A 2 -16.74 -40.42 -20.59
N TYR A 3 -17.54 -39.71 -21.35
CA TYR A 3 -17.44 -38.22 -21.42
C TYR A 3 -17.74 -37.54 -20.09
N ASN A 4 -18.65 -38.04 -19.26
CA ASN A 4 -18.99 -37.43 -17.97
C ASN A 4 -17.86 -37.56 -16.93
N THR A 5 -17.08 -38.63 -16.97
CA THR A 5 -15.96 -38.86 -16.06
C THR A 5 -14.81 -37.90 -16.36
N ASP A 6 -14.58 -37.61 -17.62
CA ASP A 6 -13.55 -36.66 -18.07
C ASP A 6 -13.87 -35.22 -17.68
N LEU A 7 -15.12 -34.76 -17.85
CA LEU A 7 -15.53 -33.42 -17.49
C LEU A 7 -15.45 -33.15 -15.98
N GLU A 8 -15.90 -34.10 -15.14
CA GLU A 8 -15.76 -33.99 -13.69
C GLU A 8 -14.29 -33.91 -13.27
N THR A 9 -13.43 -34.64 -13.91
CA THR A 9 -11.98 -34.61 -13.68
C THR A 9 -11.41 -33.23 -14.05
N VAL A 10 -11.81 -32.67 -15.19
CA VAL A 10 -11.40 -31.34 -15.64
C VAL A 10 -11.87 -30.26 -14.64
N PHE A 11 -13.13 -30.30 -14.20
CA PHE A 11 -13.65 -29.34 -13.22
C PHE A 11 -12.91 -29.39 -11.90
N ASN A 12 -12.68 -30.59 -11.38
CA ASN A 12 -11.95 -30.78 -10.13
C ASN A 12 -10.49 -30.32 -10.22
N ASN A 13 -9.81 -30.58 -11.32
CA ASN A 13 -8.44 -30.15 -11.55
C ASN A 13 -8.36 -28.63 -11.71
N THR A 14 -9.29 -28.03 -12.46
CA THR A 14 -9.37 -26.56 -12.59
C THR A 14 -9.60 -25.89 -11.24
N LYS A 15 -10.53 -26.42 -10.45
CA LYS A 15 -10.80 -25.92 -9.09
C LYS A 15 -9.58 -26.00 -8.17
N LYS A 16 -8.86 -27.15 -8.18
CA LYS A 16 -7.62 -27.32 -7.41
C LYS A 16 -6.55 -26.32 -7.85
N THR A 17 -6.42 -26.09 -9.16
CA THR A 17 -5.48 -25.12 -9.70
C THR A 17 -5.81 -23.71 -9.23
N LEU A 18 -7.07 -23.31 -9.30
CA LEU A 18 -7.54 -22.03 -8.77
C LEU A 18 -7.25 -21.85 -7.29
N GLN A 19 -7.48 -22.90 -6.48
CA GLN A 19 -7.17 -22.87 -5.05
C GLN A 19 -5.66 -22.68 -4.81
N SER A 20 -4.82 -23.43 -5.53
CA SER A 20 -3.36 -23.30 -5.44
C SER A 20 -2.83 -21.93 -5.87
N ILE A 21 -3.47 -21.29 -6.85
CA ILE A 21 -3.16 -19.90 -7.23
C ILE A 21 -3.66 -18.94 -6.14
N GLY A 22 -4.86 -19.19 -5.57
CA GLY A 22 -5.47 -18.38 -4.51
C GLY A 22 -4.64 -18.30 -3.24
N ASP A 23 -3.81 -19.31 -2.96
CA ASP A 23 -2.85 -19.29 -1.85
C ASP A 23 -1.71 -18.28 -2.06
N LYS A 24 -1.46 -17.89 -3.31
CA LYS A 24 -0.36 -17.00 -3.72
C LYS A 24 -0.81 -15.65 -4.22
N ALA A 25 -2.03 -15.56 -4.73
CA ALA A 25 -2.59 -14.36 -5.33
C ALA A 25 -4.08 -14.21 -5.00
N TYR A 26 -4.54 -12.96 -4.89
CA TYR A 26 -5.97 -12.68 -4.75
C TYR A 26 -6.65 -12.71 -6.11
N ILE A 27 -7.57 -13.65 -6.28
CA ILE A 27 -8.28 -13.86 -7.55
C ILE A 27 -9.66 -13.20 -7.47
N ILE A 28 -10.01 -12.45 -8.50
CA ILE A 28 -11.36 -11.98 -8.74
C ILE A 28 -11.84 -12.62 -10.03
N SER A 29 -12.88 -13.43 -9.92
CA SER A 29 -13.52 -14.08 -11.06
C SER A 29 -14.82 -13.34 -11.39
N ILE A 30 -15.01 -12.98 -12.64
CA ILE A 30 -16.20 -12.29 -13.13
C ILE A 30 -16.80 -13.16 -14.24
N MET A 31 -18.05 -13.58 -14.04
CA MET A 31 -18.85 -14.23 -15.06
C MET A 31 -19.83 -13.21 -15.63
N THR A 32 -19.81 -13.04 -16.94
CA THR A 32 -20.72 -12.14 -17.66
C THR A 32 -21.15 -12.78 -18.97
N GLY A 33 -22.34 -12.46 -19.46
CA GLY A 33 -22.87 -12.95 -20.74
C GLY A 33 -23.15 -14.45 -20.79
N VAL A 34 -23.20 -15.14 -19.64
CA VAL A 34 -23.49 -16.58 -19.58
C VAL A 34 -24.96 -16.79 -19.23
N SER A 35 -25.71 -17.37 -20.16
CA SER A 35 -27.12 -17.74 -20.00
C SER A 35 -27.30 -19.24 -20.17
N ASP A 36 -28.23 -19.81 -19.42
CA ASP A 36 -28.65 -21.21 -19.61
C ASP A 36 -29.72 -21.36 -20.72
N GLU A 37 -30.17 -20.22 -21.30
CA GLU A 37 -31.24 -20.20 -22.30
C GLU A 37 -30.77 -20.59 -23.70
N ASP A 38 -29.46 -20.45 -23.97
CA ASP A 38 -28.86 -20.70 -25.28
C ASP A 38 -28.49 -22.17 -25.56
N LEU A 39 -28.87 -23.08 -24.65
CA LEU A 39 -28.53 -24.49 -24.80
C LEU A 39 -29.69 -25.31 -25.33
N ASP A 40 -29.50 -25.93 -26.47
CA ASP A 40 -30.27 -27.13 -26.86
C ASP A 40 -30.18 -28.16 -25.73
N ASN A 41 -31.33 -28.52 -25.17
CA ASN A 41 -31.55 -29.39 -23.99
C ASN A 41 -30.91 -30.79 -24.01
N LYS A 42 -29.77 -30.96 -24.64
CA LYS A 42 -29.09 -32.26 -24.79
C LYS A 42 -27.88 -32.47 -23.94
N ASP A 43 -27.36 -31.41 -23.33
CA ASP A 43 -26.17 -31.51 -22.46
C ASP A 43 -26.57 -31.50 -21.00
N ASP A 44 -26.07 -32.47 -20.24
CA ASP A 44 -26.30 -32.62 -18.79
C ASP A 44 -25.71 -31.48 -17.94
N TYR A 45 -25.03 -30.50 -18.53
CA TYR A 45 -24.35 -29.41 -17.83
C TYR A 45 -24.78 -28.06 -18.37
N LYS A 46 -25.41 -27.28 -17.51
CA LYS A 46 -25.67 -25.86 -17.78
C LYS A 46 -24.39 -25.05 -17.61
N PRO A 47 -24.06 -24.06 -18.48
CA PRO A 47 -22.88 -23.23 -18.37
C PRO A 47 -22.75 -22.56 -17.00
N THR A 48 -23.85 -22.05 -16.44
CA THR A 48 -23.85 -21.45 -15.11
C THR A 48 -23.50 -22.44 -14.01
N ASP A 49 -23.87 -23.72 -14.13
CA ASP A 49 -23.52 -24.76 -13.16
C ASP A 49 -22.05 -25.13 -13.26
N VAL A 50 -21.49 -25.19 -14.46
CA VAL A 50 -20.07 -25.42 -14.69
C VAL A 50 -19.23 -24.33 -14.02
N VAL A 51 -19.61 -23.07 -14.25
CA VAL A 51 -18.90 -21.92 -13.66
C VAL A 51 -19.01 -21.94 -12.15
N LYS A 52 -20.18 -22.20 -11.58
CA LYS A 52 -20.39 -22.32 -10.14
C LYS A 52 -19.57 -23.44 -9.51
N ARG A 53 -19.41 -24.58 -10.21
CA ARG A 53 -18.57 -25.70 -9.73
C ARG A 53 -17.10 -25.35 -9.65
N ILE A 54 -16.59 -24.58 -10.61
CA ILE A 54 -15.18 -24.18 -10.67
C ILE A 54 -14.91 -23.00 -9.75
N PHE A 55 -15.66 -21.92 -9.91
CA PHE A 55 -15.39 -20.64 -9.26
C PHE A 55 -16.16 -20.43 -7.96
N GLY A 56 -17.20 -21.23 -7.71
CA GLY A 56 -18.09 -21.07 -6.56
C GLY A 56 -19.24 -20.09 -6.83
N THR A 57 -19.74 -19.49 -5.77
CA THR A 57 -20.79 -18.47 -5.82
C THR A 57 -20.32 -17.19 -5.17
N ASP A 58 -21.09 -16.10 -5.31
CA ASP A 58 -20.83 -14.82 -4.65
C ASP A 58 -20.67 -14.98 -3.12
N GLU A 59 -21.47 -15.87 -2.52
CA GLU A 59 -21.44 -16.15 -1.08
C GLU A 59 -20.30 -17.09 -0.68
N LYS A 60 -19.99 -18.07 -1.54
CA LYS A 60 -18.98 -19.12 -1.31
C LYS A 60 -18.06 -19.27 -2.52
N PRO A 61 -17.17 -18.30 -2.78
CA PRO A 61 -16.23 -18.42 -3.88
C PRO A 61 -15.20 -19.54 -3.61
N THR A 62 -14.76 -20.20 -4.66
CA THR A 62 -13.71 -21.23 -4.55
C THR A 62 -12.41 -20.63 -4.03
N THR A 63 -12.09 -19.41 -4.49
CA THR A 63 -10.99 -18.60 -3.98
C THR A 63 -11.27 -17.12 -4.27
N GLY A 64 -10.75 -16.22 -3.42
CA GLY A 64 -10.87 -14.78 -3.62
C GLY A 64 -12.30 -14.28 -3.62
N LYS A 65 -12.74 -13.73 -4.73
CA LYS A 65 -14.11 -13.24 -4.96
C LYS A 65 -14.65 -13.73 -6.31
N PHE A 66 -15.96 -13.96 -6.36
CA PHE A 66 -16.67 -14.29 -7.58
C PHE A 66 -17.85 -13.32 -7.75
N TYR A 67 -18.03 -12.83 -8.96
CA TYR A 67 -19.15 -11.98 -9.35
C TYR A 67 -19.86 -12.59 -10.55
N ASN A 68 -21.17 -12.79 -10.42
CA ASN A 68 -22.06 -13.11 -11.53
C ASN A 68 -22.79 -11.83 -11.93
N ILE A 69 -22.51 -11.32 -13.12
CA ILE A 69 -22.95 -10.00 -13.55
C ILE A 69 -23.65 -10.11 -14.88
N SER A 70 -24.86 -9.52 -15.00
CA SER A 70 -25.49 -9.33 -16.30
C SER A 70 -24.68 -8.33 -17.14
N ASP A 71 -24.67 -8.49 -18.45
CA ASP A 71 -23.92 -7.61 -19.37
C ASP A 71 -24.30 -6.13 -19.24
N LEU A 72 -25.54 -5.85 -18.88
CA LEU A 72 -26.06 -4.48 -18.69
C LEU A 72 -25.48 -3.78 -17.45
N ASP A 73 -24.96 -4.53 -16.49
CA ASP A 73 -24.48 -4.02 -15.20
C ASP A 73 -22.97 -4.06 -15.06
N ILE A 74 -22.23 -4.54 -16.07
CA ILE A 74 -20.80 -4.81 -15.96
C ILE A 74 -19.99 -3.56 -15.53
N ASP A 75 -20.22 -2.44 -16.15
CA ASP A 75 -19.50 -1.19 -15.85
C ASP A 75 -19.74 -0.74 -14.43
N ARG A 76 -20.98 -0.82 -13.94
CA ARG A 76 -21.35 -0.44 -12.59
C ARG A 76 -20.73 -1.39 -11.56
N VAL A 77 -20.84 -2.69 -11.78
CA VAL A 77 -20.32 -3.68 -10.81
C VAL A 77 -18.81 -3.68 -10.78
N VAL A 78 -18.14 -3.53 -11.93
CA VAL A 78 -16.66 -3.43 -11.98
C VAL A 78 -16.21 -2.17 -11.26
N SER A 79 -16.82 -1.01 -11.51
CA SER A 79 -16.42 0.25 -10.89
C SER A 79 -16.77 0.32 -9.40
N GLU A 80 -17.95 -0.14 -9.00
CA GLU A 80 -18.42 0.02 -7.62
C GLU A 80 -17.99 -1.12 -6.69
N ASN A 81 -17.98 -2.36 -7.14
CA ASN A 81 -17.75 -3.53 -6.30
C ASN A 81 -16.35 -4.12 -6.49
N VAL A 82 -16.00 -4.46 -7.73
CA VAL A 82 -14.68 -5.10 -8.01
C VAL A 82 -13.56 -4.17 -7.64
N TYR A 83 -13.64 -2.92 -8.07
CA TYR A 83 -12.61 -1.93 -7.76
C TYR A 83 -12.51 -1.61 -6.25
N LYS A 84 -13.65 -1.50 -5.55
CA LYS A 84 -13.66 -1.32 -4.09
C LYS A 84 -13.05 -2.51 -3.35
N ASP A 85 -13.32 -3.73 -3.78
CA ASP A 85 -12.74 -4.93 -3.16
C ASP A 85 -11.25 -5.07 -3.45
N LEU A 86 -10.81 -4.74 -4.66
CA LEU A 86 -9.39 -4.64 -4.99
C LEU A 86 -8.68 -3.61 -4.09
N ILE A 87 -9.25 -2.40 -3.99
CA ILE A 87 -8.69 -1.35 -3.15
C ILE A 87 -8.58 -1.79 -1.69
N LYS A 88 -9.62 -2.45 -1.13
CA LYS A 88 -9.58 -2.97 0.23
C LYS A 88 -8.47 -4.00 0.44
N LYS A 89 -8.18 -4.82 -0.57
CA LYS A 89 -7.13 -5.85 -0.52
C LYS A 89 -5.73 -5.30 -0.76
N VAL A 90 -5.60 -4.36 -1.68
CA VAL A 90 -4.32 -3.66 -1.94
C VAL A 90 -3.98 -2.68 -0.81
N ARG A 91 -4.99 -2.12 -0.16
CA ARG A 91 -4.84 -1.20 0.97
C ARG A 91 -4.72 -1.92 2.32
N ASN A 92 -3.89 -2.95 2.40
CA ASN A 92 -3.57 -3.52 3.70
C ASN A 92 -2.85 -2.48 4.56
N PRO A 93 -3.19 -2.41 5.84
CA PRO A 93 -2.40 -1.60 6.76
C PRO A 93 -0.96 -2.13 6.78
N ILE A 94 -0.02 -1.23 6.88
CA ILE A 94 1.36 -1.58 7.21
C ILE A 94 1.55 -1.41 8.72
N ASN A 95 2.31 -2.31 9.33
CA ASN A 95 2.51 -2.38 10.77
C ASN A 95 3.96 -2.09 11.15
N ASN A 96 4.19 -1.80 12.41
CA ASN A 96 5.53 -1.52 12.93
C ASN A 96 6.26 -0.43 12.13
N VAL A 97 5.50 0.57 11.70
CA VAL A 97 6.03 1.66 10.89
C VAL A 97 6.86 2.57 11.77
N LYS A 98 8.14 2.66 11.46
CA LYS A 98 9.09 3.56 12.13
C LYS A 98 9.84 4.39 11.09
N MET A 99 10.08 5.64 11.41
CA MET A 99 10.86 6.55 10.60
C MET A 99 12.00 7.13 11.44
N VAL A 100 13.20 7.14 10.89
CA VAL A 100 14.36 7.82 11.48
C VAL A 100 14.83 8.85 10.47
N ASP A 101 14.83 10.11 10.88
CA ASP A 101 15.26 11.23 10.06
C ASP A 101 16.59 11.76 10.58
N TYR A 102 17.64 11.68 9.77
CA TYR A 102 19.00 12.06 10.11
C TYR A 102 19.32 13.46 9.59
N PHE A 103 19.88 14.29 10.45
CA PHE A 103 20.26 15.66 10.14
C PHE A 103 21.76 15.78 9.90
N PRO A 104 22.17 16.50 8.83
CA PRO A 104 23.57 16.81 8.62
C PRO A 104 24.16 17.66 9.76
N LYS A 105 25.45 17.49 10.00
CA LYS A 105 26.16 18.25 11.02
C LYS A 105 26.00 19.76 10.87
N ASP A 106 26.06 20.26 9.63
CA ASP A 106 25.90 21.70 9.34
C ASP A 106 24.54 22.22 9.82
N ILE A 107 23.49 21.41 9.76
CA ILE A 107 22.15 21.77 10.27
C ILE A 107 22.14 21.80 11.79
N ILE A 108 22.68 20.77 12.44
CA ILE A 108 22.72 20.69 13.91
C ILE A 108 23.50 21.83 14.53
N GLU A 109 24.66 22.16 13.96
CA GLU A 109 25.53 23.21 14.47
C GLU A 109 24.98 24.63 14.28
N ASN A 110 24.31 24.87 13.16
CA ASN A 110 23.95 26.25 12.76
C ASN A 110 22.45 26.57 12.86
N PHE A 111 21.58 25.58 13.15
CA PHE A 111 20.15 25.81 13.24
C PHE A 111 19.58 25.32 14.57
N GLU A 112 18.59 26.03 15.08
CA GLU A 112 17.71 25.59 16.17
C GLU A 112 16.55 24.79 15.57
N PHE A 113 16.36 23.60 16.10
CA PHE A 113 15.24 22.73 15.75
C PHE A 113 14.07 22.96 16.72
N SER A 114 12.86 23.01 16.22
CA SER A 114 11.66 22.93 17.06
C SER A 114 10.47 22.40 16.27
N TYR A 115 9.65 21.58 16.92
CA TYR A 115 8.39 21.16 16.33
C TYR A 115 7.41 22.35 16.18
N VAL A 116 6.71 22.38 15.05
CA VAL A 116 5.58 23.30 14.83
C VAL A 116 4.31 22.65 15.33
N ASP A 117 4.11 21.38 14.97
CA ASP A 117 3.00 20.55 15.41
C ASP A 117 3.49 19.20 15.91
N LYS A 118 2.75 18.59 16.81
CA LYS A 118 2.95 17.19 17.17
C LYS A 118 2.56 16.30 16.00
N PRO A 119 3.12 15.08 15.91
CA PRO A 119 2.69 14.12 14.89
C PRO A 119 1.20 13.82 15.04
N ASN A 120 0.50 13.68 13.92
CA ASN A 120 -0.92 13.32 13.92
C ASN A 120 -1.16 11.83 14.21
N ILE A 121 -0.13 11.01 14.06
CA ILE A 121 -0.16 9.56 14.31
C ILE A 121 1.14 9.16 15.01
N GLY A 122 1.02 8.30 16.04
CA GLY A 122 2.17 7.73 16.73
C GLY A 122 2.85 8.67 17.71
N SER A 123 4.11 8.38 18.01
CA SER A 123 4.94 9.15 18.93
C SER A 123 6.30 9.44 18.33
N ILE A 124 6.84 10.61 18.61
CA ILE A 124 8.13 11.07 18.08
C ILE A 124 9.04 11.51 19.24
N SER A 125 10.36 11.38 19.07
CA SER A 125 11.33 11.90 20.03
C SER A 125 11.14 13.41 20.25
N ASN A 126 11.30 13.87 21.48
CA ASN A 126 11.05 15.27 21.83
C ASN A 126 12.13 16.23 21.26
N GLU A 127 13.31 15.73 21.02
CA GLU A 127 14.47 16.47 20.53
C GLU A 127 15.32 15.62 19.60
N ILE A 128 16.22 16.24 18.90
CA ILE A 128 17.22 15.54 18.08
C ILE A 128 18.20 14.82 19.00
N SER A 129 18.40 13.53 18.73
CA SER A 129 19.39 12.69 19.42
C SER A 129 20.81 13.26 19.22
N LYS A 130 21.55 13.42 20.31
CA LYS A 130 22.95 13.89 20.27
C LYS A 130 23.93 12.79 19.82
N ASN A 131 23.48 11.53 19.83
CA ASN A 131 24.35 10.40 19.49
C ASN A 131 24.53 10.26 17.98
N ASP A 132 23.48 10.48 17.22
CA ASP A 132 23.44 10.21 15.79
C ASP A 132 22.75 11.31 14.96
N ASN A 133 22.40 12.43 15.59
CA ASN A 133 21.73 13.58 14.96
C ASN A 133 20.40 13.21 14.29
N SER A 134 19.62 12.35 14.92
CA SER A 134 18.36 11.89 14.36
C SER A 134 17.13 12.24 15.21
N ILE A 135 15.96 12.16 14.60
CA ILE A 135 14.68 12.04 15.28
C ILE A 135 14.05 10.70 14.94
N ASP A 136 13.53 10.04 15.97
CA ASP A 136 12.84 8.75 15.83
C ASP A 136 11.33 8.98 15.93
N TRP A 137 10.59 8.48 14.94
CA TRP A 137 9.15 8.51 14.92
C TRP A 137 8.59 7.10 14.84
N ASP A 138 7.94 6.65 15.92
CA ASP A 138 7.16 5.41 15.94
C ASP A 138 5.73 5.74 15.52
N ILE A 139 5.40 5.41 14.28
CA ILE A 139 4.08 5.63 13.69
C ILE A 139 3.13 4.50 14.08
N GLY A 140 3.67 3.30 14.33
CA GLY A 140 2.89 2.10 14.67
C GLY A 140 2.21 1.48 13.46
N THR A 141 0.88 1.46 13.43
CA THR A 141 0.09 0.94 12.30
C THR A 141 -0.42 2.08 11.45
N LEU A 142 -0.04 2.09 10.18
CA LEU A 142 -0.56 3.04 9.20
C LEU A 142 -1.63 2.37 8.35
N LYS A 143 -2.88 2.83 8.53
CA LYS A 143 -4.03 2.30 7.79
C LYS A 143 -3.98 2.77 6.34
N ALA A 144 -4.59 1.99 5.46
CA ALA A 144 -4.73 2.36 4.06
C ALA A 144 -5.38 3.74 3.86
N GLY A 145 -4.75 4.56 3.05
CA GLY A 145 -5.20 5.94 2.79
C GLY A 145 -4.94 6.94 3.91
N SER A 146 -4.33 6.51 5.04
CA SER A 146 -3.89 7.44 6.07
C SER A 146 -2.59 8.11 5.67
N VAL A 147 -2.41 9.34 6.16
CA VAL A 147 -1.18 10.12 5.98
C VAL A 147 -0.65 10.47 7.36
N ALA A 148 0.57 10.05 7.65
CA ALA A 148 1.29 10.45 8.84
C ALA A 148 2.06 11.74 8.54
N THR A 149 1.87 12.76 9.37
CA THR A 149 2.51 14.07 9.20
C THR A 149 3.07 14.57 10.52
N VAL A 150 4.23 15.17 10.43
CA VAL A 150 4.84 16.00 11.46
C VAL A 150 5.42 17.24 10.81
N ARG A 151 5.39 18.36 11.50
CA ARG A 151 6.00 19.61 11.03
C ARG A 151 6.98 20.14 12.04
N TYR A 152 8.16 20.48 11.57
CA TYR A 152 9.18 21.16 12.36
C TYR A 152 9.74 22.36 11.60
N LYS A 153 10.46 23.20 12.29
CA LYS A 153 11.16 24.34 11.72
C LYS A 153 12.62 24.32 12.13
N LEU A 154 13.45 24.77 11.22
CA LEU A 154 14.87 25.05 11.43
C LEU A 154 15.06 26.56 11.41
N LYS A 155 15.55 27.13 12.51
CA LYS A 155 15.83 28.55 12.64
C LYS A 155 17.33 28.75 12.72
N ILE A 156 17.88 29.60 11.87
CA ILE A 156 19.31 29.91 11.93
C ILE A 156 19.69 30.49 13.30
N LYS A 157 20.77 30.02 13.91
CA LYS A 157 21.25 30.48 15.21
C LYS A 157 21.93 31.82 15.10
N ASP A 158 22.78 32.00 14.08
CA ASP A 158 23.52 33.23 13.84
C ASP A 158 23.37 33.68 12.37
N MET A 159 22.58 34.72 12.16
CA MET A 159 22.40 35.34 10.85
C MET A 159 23.64 36.07 10.32
N LYS A 160 24.63 36.32 11.15
CA LYS A 160 25.90 36.98 10.77
C LYS A 160 26.97 35.99 10.37
N ASN A 161 26.71 34.71 10.45
CA ASN A 161 27.68 33.67 10.07
C ASN A 161 27.88 33.66 8.56
N LYS A 162 28.89 34.42 8.11
CA LYS A 162 29.27 34.53 6.69
C LYS A 162 29.69 33.19 6.06
N ALA A 163 30.10 32.22 6.87
CA ALA A 163 30.48 30.90 6.36
C ALA A 163 29.30 30.10 5.79
N LEU A 164 28.05 30.50 6.08
CA LEU A 164 26.83 29.88 5.55
C LEU A 164 26.30 30.60 4.33
N LEU A 165 26.75 31.82 4.04
CA LEU A 165 26.31 32.60 2.90
C LEU A 165 26.65 31.84 1.59
N ASN A 166 25.68 31.77 0.70
CA ASN A 166 25.76 31.11 -0.60
C ASN A 166 26.05 29.57 -0.54
N LYS A 167 26.15 28.99 0.64
CA LYS A 167 26.17 27.54 0.77
C LYS A 167 24.79 26.95 0.52
N VAL A 168 24.74 25.88 -0.26
CA VAL A 168 23.57 25.03 -0.42
C VAL A 168 23.67 23.92 0.62
N LEU A 169 22.73 23.92 1.58
CA LEU A 169 22.68 22.94 2.66
C LEU A 169 21.52 21.98 2.44
N SER A 170 21.74 20.69 2.59
CA SER A 170 20.66 19.71 2.68
C SER A 170 20.02 19.79 4.08
N THR A 171 18.70 19.82 4.17
CA THR A 171 18.00 19.88 5.47
C THR A 171 18.09 18.55 6.22
N ASN A 172 18.14 17.44 5.47
CA ASN A 172 18.26 16.09 5.99
C ASN A 172 19.42 15.37 5.30
N GLU A 173 20.05 14.43 5.97
CA GLU A 173 21.07 13.56 5.39
C GLU A 173 20.41 12.39 4.67
N LYS A 174 19.55 11.71 5.37
CA LYS A 174 18.73 10.60 4.88
C LYS A 174 17.53 10.39 5.80
N VAL A 175 16.51 9.74 5.28
CA VAL A 175 15.38 9.23 6.06
C VAL A 175 15.32 7.72 5.88
N ILE A 176 15.20 6.98 6.97
CA ILE A 176 15.02 5.53 6.95
C ILE A 176 13.58 5.24 7.41
N LEU A 177 12.82 4.56 6.56
CA LEU A 177 11.50 4.07 6.87
C LEU A 177 11.53 2.54 6.97
N THR A 178 11.14 1.99 8.11
CA THR A 178 10.97 0.55 8.30
C THR A 178 9.51 0.23 8.56
N TYR A 179 9.02 -0.88 8.04
CA TYR A 179 7.65 -1.35 8.29
C TYR A 179 7.55 -2.84 8.01
N SER A 180 6.45 -3.46 8.44
CA SER A 180 6.07 -4.79 8.05
C SER A 180 4.70 -4.80 7.35
N ASP A 181 4.51 -5.71 6.42
CA ASP A 181 3.22 -5.94 5.78
C ASP A 181 2.30 -6.81 6.67
N ASN A 182 1.13 -7.14 6.15
CA ASN A 182 0.14 -8.00 6.84
C ASN A 182 0.58 -9.46 6.99
N LYS A 183 1.69 -9.87 6.35
CA LYS A 183 2.33 -11.18 6.50
C LYS A 183 3.52 -11.13 7.46
N ASN A 184 3.75 -10.00 8.12
CA ASN A 184 4.92 -9.71 8.97
C ASN A 184 6.26 -9.76 8.22
N ILE A 185 6.26 -9.56 6.89
CA ILE A 185 7.49 -9.39 6.12
C ILE A 185 7.98 -7.96 6.35
N GLY A 186 9.20 -7.82 6.81
CA GLY A 186 9.83 -6.52 7.08
C GLY A 186 10.39 -5.88 5.82
N TYR A 187 10.27 -4.58 5.73
CA TYR A 187 10.79 -3.74 4.65
C TYR A 187 11.59 -2.58 5.23
N ASN A 188 12.61 -2.17 4.49
CA ASN A 188 13.44 -1.01 4.80
C ASN A 188 13.57 -0.16 3.53
N VAL A 189 13.20 1.12 3.64
CA VAL A 189 13.28 2.09 2.56
C VAL A 189 14.17 3.24 3.03
N VAL A 190 15.18 3.55 2.23
CA VAL A 190 16.07 4.70 2.47
C VAL A 190 15.75 5.78 1.46
N LEU A 191 15.43 6.97 1.93
CA LEU A 191 15.25 8.17 1.14
C LEU A 191 16.47 9.07 1.37
N ASP A 192 17.22 9.30 0.32
CA ASP A 192 18.46 10.10 0.29
C ASP A 192 18.28 11.48 -0.36
N THR A 193 17.09 11.74 -0.88
CA THR A 193 16.72 13.05 -1.44
C THR A 193 16.23 13.97 -0.33
N SER A 194 16.90 15.12 -0.17
CA SER A 194 16.61 16.10 0.86
C SER A 194 16.28 17.46 0.24
N PRO A 195 15.31 18.20 0.80
CA PRO A 195 15.16 19.62 0.51
C PRO A 195 16.47 20.36 0.77
N LYS A 196 16.72 21.39 -0.02
CA LYS A 196 17.93 22.21 0.09
C LYS A 196 17.56 23.64 0.46
N ILE A 197 18.37 24.24 1.30
CA ILE A 197 18.28 25.65 1.68
C ILE A 197 19.55 26.38 1.27
N GLN A 198 19.41 27.62 0.86
CA GLN A 198 20.54 28.52 0.59
C GLN A 198 20.27 29.85 1.27
N LEU A 199 21.24 30.33 2.00
CA LEU A 199 21.19 31.65 2.61
C LEU A 199 21.80 32.66 1.63
N ALA A 200 21.02 33.68 1.30
CA ALA A 200 21.47 34.79 0.48
C ALA A 200 21.62 36.08 1.33
N GLU A 201 22.56 36.93 0.97
CA GLU A 201 22.68 38.28 1.52
C GLU A 201 21.52 39.11 0.96
N ILE A 202 20.77 39.77 1.85
CA ILE A 202 19.76 40.75 1.42
C ILE A 202 20.49 42.08 1.24
N GLU A 203 20.72 42.48 -0.01
CA GLU A 203 21.15 43.81 -0.32
C GLU A 203 20.05 44.80 0.15
N LYS A 204 20.43 45.79 0.96
CA LYS A 204 19.52 46.84 1.44
C LYS A 204 19.48 47.97 0.43
#